data_194e91b2d25f3b81c858b62f9e453a8c
#
_entry.id   194e91b2d25f3b81c858b62f9e453a8c
#
_cell.length_a   1.000
_cell.length_b   1.000
_cell.length_c   1.000
_cell.angle_alpha   90.00
_cell.angle_beta   90.00
_cell.angle_gamma   90.00
#
_symmetry.space_group_name_H-M   'P 1'
#
loop_
_entity.id
_entity.type
_entity.pdbx_description
1 polymer ?
#
loop_
_entity_poly.entity_id
_entity_poly.type
_entity_poly.pdbx_seq_one_letter_code
_entity_poly.pdbx_strand_id
1 'polypeptide(L)'
;NSMIVAAADRTARYWTFGKPGRIRIGSHDHMIMFARMLLETHNPYKPRVLDWPKLDPEAHARLTGLPIWDIAVQTEGRASLRVLDYAATIEDPLLKEAMVMDGNEEARHKVVLSNLVEAYGVVLEPEPEYTGFKDTEWGWMRTGYSECIDSFFAFGLFEVARRSGFFPPDLVETFEPVIQEESRHILFFANWAAWKRRQQPWWRKPYFLAKTAAVWAVLVWD
;
A
#
# COMPACT_ATOMS: atom_id res chain seq x y z
N ASN A 1 15.69 14.40 5.88
CA ASN A 1 14.69 13.39 5.57
C ASN A 1 13.68 13.23 6.71
N SER A 2 14.13 13.07 7.95
CA SER A 2 13.27 12.95 9.13
C SER A 2 12.23 14.07 9.27
N MET A 3 12.57 15.32 8.93
CA MET A 3 11.62 16.43 8.95
C MET A 3 10.50 16.31 7.91
N ILE A 4 10.80 15.81 6.72
CA ILE A 4 9.80 15.59 5.66
C ILE A 4 8.82 14.49 6.09
N VAL A 5 9.34 13.37 6.58
CA VAL A 5 8.54 12.24 7.07
C VAL A 5 7.66 12.68 8.25
N ALA A 6 8.22 13.40 9.23
CA ALA A 6 7.46 13.89 10.38
C ALA A 6 6.41 14.95 9.99
N ALA A 7 6.66 15.74 8.95
CA ALA A 7 5.68 16.70 8.44
C ALA A 7 4.53 15.97 7.73
N ALA A 8 4.84 14.96 6.92
CA ALA A 8 3.85 14.13 6.24
C ALA A 8 2.98 13.35 7.24
N ASP A 9 3.59 12.75 8.27
CA ASP A 9 2.88 12.06 9.36
C ASP A 9 1.90 13.01 10.07
N ARG A 10 2.34 14.22 10.42
CA ARG A 10 1.44 15.23 11.01
C ARG A 10 0.30 15.59 10.08
N THR A 11 0.57 15.78 8.79
CA THR A 11 -0.47 16.08 7.79
C THR A 11 -1.49 14.95 7.72
N ALA A 12 -1.05 13.71 7.69
CA ALA A 12 -1.93 12.53 7.65
C ALA A 12 -2.79 12.41 8.92
N ARG A 13 -2.19 12.56 10.10
CA ARG A 13 -2.90 12.42 11.39
C ARG A 13 -3.94 13.51 11.64
N TYR A 14 -3.70 14.71 11.15
CA TYR A 14 -4.58 15.87 11.38
C TYR A 14 -5.37 16.27 10.14
N TRP A 15 -5.31 15.47 9.09
CA TRP A 15 -6.07 15.73 7.89
C TRP A 15 -7.57 15.68 8.17
N THR A 16 -8.28 16.67 7.65
CA THR A 16 -9.73 16.75 7.78
C THR A 16 -10.35 17.13 6.45
N PHE A 17 -11.44 16.48 6.11
CA PHE A 17 -12.23 16.88 4.97
C PHE A 17 -13.03 18.14 5.32
N GLY A 18 -12.67 19.29 4.74
CA GLY A 18 -13.21 20.60 5.09
C GLY A 18 -14.69 20.84 4.80
N LYS A 19 -15.47 19.80 4.46
CA LYS A 19 -16.91 19.90 4.22
C LYS A 19 -17.69 19.67 5.52
N PRO A 20 -18.56 20.62 5.95
CA PRO A 20 -19.38 20.44 7.14
C PRO A 20 -20.47 19.39 6.92
N GLY A 21 -20.83 18.68 8.00
CA GLY A 21 -21.92 17.71 8.01
C GLY A 21 -21.49 16.27 7.78
N ARG A 22 -22.48 15.37 7.74
CA ARG A 22 -22.22 13.93 7.55
C ARG A 22 -22.05 13.59 6.07
N ILE A 23 -20.99 12.90 5.74
CA ILE A 23 -20.76 12.36 4.41
C ILE A 23 -21.54 11.04 4.28
N ARG A 24 -22.38 10.94 3.25
CA ARG A 24 -23.11 9.71 2.95
C ARG A 24 -22.20 8.76 2.15
N ILE A 25 -21.98 7.56 2.69
CA ILE A 25 -21.25 6.49 2.01
C ILE A 25 -21.87 6.21 0.64
N GLY A 26 -21.06 6.21 -0.41
CA GLY A 26 -21.47 6.03 -1.80
C GLY A 26 -21.87 7.32 -2.52
N SER A 27 -21.83 8.49 -1.86
CA SER A 27 -22.03 9.77 -2.55
C SER A 27 -20.79 10.20 -3.33
N HIS A 28 -20.94 11.22 -4.18
CA HIS A 28 -19.81 11.86 -4.83
C HIS A 28 -18.86 12.51 -3.82
N ASP A 29 -19.41 13.15 -2.76
CA ASP A 29 -18.60 13.71 -1.67
C ASP A 29 -17.77 12.64 -0.93
N HIS A 30 -18.29 11.41 -0.82
CA HIS A 30 -17.51 10.31 -0.25
C HIS A 30 -16.31 9.97 -1.13
N MET A 31 -16.51 9.92 -2.45
CA MET A 31 -15.42 9.70 -3.40
C MET A 31 -14.39 10.83 -3.33
N ILE A 32 -14.82 12.09 -3.36
CA ILE A 32 -13.92 13.23 -3.22
C ILE A 32 -13.12 13.16 -1.91
N MET A 33 -13.78 12.81 -0.81
CA MET A 33 -13.14 12.72 0.50
C MET A 33 -11.96 11.74 0.50
N PHE A 34 -12.17 10.50 0.08
CA PHE A 34 -11.09 9.51 0.17
C PHE A 34 -10.01 9.72 -0.92
N ALA A 35 -10.38 10.23 -2.09
CA ALA A 35 -9.40 10.59 -3.11
C ALA A 35 -8.50 11.76 -2.63
N ARG A 36 -9.10 12.82 -2.08
CA ARG A 36 -8.33 13.94 -1.51
C ARG A 36 -7.52 13.53 -0.29
N MET A 37 -8.04 12.65 0.56
CA MET A 37 -7.27 12.12 1.69
C MET A 37 -5.95 11.52 1.18
N LEU A 38 -5.98 10.66 0.18
CA LEU A 38 -4.76 10.07 -0.37
C LEU A 38 -3.82 11.11 -0.95
N LEU A 39 -4.34 12.01 -1.81
CA LEU A 39 -3.54 13.03 -2.50
C LEU A 39 -2.92 14.06 -1.54
N GLU A 40 -3.70 14.56 -0.58
CA GLU A 40 -3.30 15.63 0.32
C GLU A 40 -2.42 15.17 1.49
N THR A 41 -2.39 13.87 1.76
CA THR A 41 -1.56 13.28 2.82
C THR A 41 -0.33 12.54 2.27
N HIS A 42 -0.04 12.72 0.99
CA HIS A 42 1.12 12.13 0.34
C HIS A 42 2.43 12.45 1.06
N ASN A 43 3.27 11.43 1.23
CA ASN A 43 4.62 11.59 1.77
C ASN A 43 5.63 11.76 0.62
N PRO A 44 6.24 12.94 0.42
CA PRO A 44 7.12 13.21 -0.71
C PRO A 44 8.54 12.67 -0.54
N TYR A 45 8.80 11.72 0.36
CA TYR A 45 10.13 11.15 0.52
C TYR A 45 10.61 10.45 -0.76
N LYS A 46 11.92 10.35 -0.90
CA LYS A 46 12.56 9.66 -2.03
C LYS A 46 13.33 8.44 -1.53
N PRO A 47 13.20 7.27 -2.17
CA PRO A 47 13.93 6.06 -1.75
C PRO A 47 15.45 6.24 -1.63
N ARG A 48 16.05 7.07 -2.49
CA ARG A 48 17.49 7.36 -2.49
C ARG A 48 18.00 8.11 -1.27
N VAL A 49 17.12 8.72 -0.48
CA VAL A 49 17.50 9.46 0.74
C VAL A 49 17.26 8.66 2.02
N LEU A 50 16.87 7.38 1.88
CA LEU A 50 16.83 6.45 2.99
C LEU A 50 18.26 5.93 3.22
N ASP A 51 18.86 6.35 4.33
CA ASP A 51 20.18 5.91 4.74
C ASP A 51 20.04 4.60 5.54
N TRP A 52 20.47 3.50 4.91
CA TRP A 52 20.45 2.20 5.57
C TRP A 52 21.53 2.15 6.66
N PRO A 53 21.17 1.88 7.93
CA PRO A 53 22.12 1.87 9.02
C PRO A 53 23.12 0.72 8.88
N LYS A 54 24.34 0.93 9.39
CA LYS A 54 25.31 -0.15 9.50
C LYS A 54 24.86 -1.11 10.61
N LEU A 55 24.60 -2.35 10.25
CA LEU A 55 24.20 -3.40 11.18
C LEU A 55 25.43 -4.09 11.79
N ASP A 56 25.31 -4.52 13.04
CA ASP A 56 26.24 -5.50 13.59
C ASP A 56 26.07 -6.87 12.90
N PRO A 57 27.05 -7.79 13.03
CA PRO A 57 27.00 -9.06 12.31
C PRO A 57 25.78 -9.92 12.65
N GLU A 58 25.25 -9.83 13.88
CA GLU A 58 24.11 -10.60 14.30
C GLU A 58 22.80 -10.05 13.74
N ALA A 59 22.60 -8.74 13.79
CA ALA A 59 21.45 -8.07 13.18
C ALA A 59 21.46 -8.23 11.65
N HIS A 60 22.62 -8.15 11.02
CA HIS A 60 22.78 -8.41 9.59
C HIS A 60 22.36 -9.85 9.23
N ALA A 61 22.86 -10.85 9.98
CA ALA A 61 22.51 -12.25 9.75
C ALA A 61 21.01 -12.51 9.94
N ARG A 62 20.38 -11.89 10.95
CA ARG A 62 18.93 -11.96 11.15
C ARG A 62 18.16 -11.38 9.96
N LEU A 63 18.56 -10.20 9.48
CA LEU A 63 17.89 -9.53 8.36
C LEU A 63 18.02 -10.33 7.07
N THR A 64 19.24 -10.71 6.71
CA THR A 64 19.51 -11.42 5.45
C THR A 64 19.01 -12.85 5.43
N GLY A 65 18.82 -13.45 6.61
CA GLY A 65 18.26 -14.79 6.77
C GLY A 65 16.73 -14.86 6.70
N LEU A 66 16.02 -13.74 6.58
CA LEU A 66 14.55 -13.75 6.41
C LEU A 66 14.18 -14.26 5.01
N PRO A 67 13.33 -15.28 4.90
CA PRO A 67 12.97 -15.88 3.60
C PRO A 67 11.80 -15.14 2.91
N ILE A 68 11.79 -13.81 2.97
CA ILE A 68 10.65 -12.99 2.53
C ILE A 68 11.00 -12.00 1.40
N TRP A 69 12.27 -11.78 1.12
CA TRP A 69 12.69 -10.64 0.29
C TRP A 69 12.24 -10.72 -1.15
N ASP A 70 12.29 -11.93 -1.76
CA ASP A 70 11.78 -12.14 -3.13
C ASP A 70 10.28 -11.84 -3.21
N ILE A 71 9.50 -12.38 -2.26
CA ILE A 71 8.06 -12.18 -2.21
C ILE A 71 7.74 -10.70 -1.98
N ALA A 72 8.43 -10.04 -1.04
CA ALA A 72 8.19 -8.65 -0.73
C ALA A 72 8.42 -7.74 -1.96
N VAL A 73 9.59 -7.83 -2.60
CA VAL A 73 9.90 -7.01 -3.79
C VAL A 73 8.95 -7.28 -4.95
N GLN A 74 8.62 -8.55 -5.20
CA GLN A 74 7.72 -8.93 -6.29
C GLN A 74 6.27 -8.52 -6.02
N THR A 75 5.84 -8.52 -4.77
CA THR A 75 4.47 -8.13 -4.41
C THR A 75 4.22 -6.66 -4.73
N GLU A 76 5.13 -5.77 -4.35
CA GLU A 76 5.05 -4.35 -4.68
C GLU A 76 4.99 -4.10 -6.20
N GLY A 77 5.83 -4.79 -6.97
CA GLY A 77 5.82 -4.67 -8.43
C GLY A 77 4.51 -5.13 -9.04
N ARG A 78 3.91 -6.21 -8.52
CA ARG A 78 2.59 -6.69 -8.95
C ARG A 78 1.47 -5.77 -8.50
N ALA A 79 1.54 -5.22 -7.30
CA ALA A 79 0.58 -4.26 -6.78
C ALA A 79 0.53 -3.01 -7.66
N SER A 80 1.68 -2.39 -7.88
CA SER A 80 1.79 -1.22 -8.77
C SER A 80 1.15 -1.45 -10.15
N LEU A 81 1.49 -2.56 -10.83
CA LEU A 81 0.92 -2.89 -12.14
C LEU A 81 -0.61 -2.97 -12.10
N ARG A 82 -1.17 -3.71 -11.13
CA ARG A 82 -2.62 -3.92 -11.01
C ARG A 82 -3.39 -2.65 -10.71
N VAL A 83 -2.83 -1.82 -9.83
CA VAL A 83 -3.41 -0.53 -9.48
C VAL A 83 -3.43 0.41 -10.70
N LEU A 84 -2.31 0.53 -11.42
CA LEU A 84 -2.20 1.36 -12.60
C LEU A 84 -3.07 0.88 -13.76
N ASP A 85 -3.20 -0.44 -13.96
CA ASP A 85 -4.10 -1.03 -14.95
C ASP A 85 -5.56 -0.66 -14.67
N TYR A 86 -5.97 -0.71 -13.39
CA TYR A 86 -7.32 -0.30 -13.01
C TYR A 86 -7.50 1.22 -13.10
N ALA A 87 -6.51 2.01 -12.69
CA ALA A 87 -6.53 3.47 -12.80
C ALA A 87 -6.76 3.93 -14.24
N ALA A 88 -6.22 3.21 -15.24
CA ALA A 88 -6.41 3.51 -16.65
C ALA A 88 -7.88 3.46 -17.08
N THR A 89 -8.72 2.69 -16.39
CA THR A 89 -10.17 2.55 -16.69
C THR A 89 -11.05 3.56 -15.95
N ILE A 90 -10.50 4.37 -15.05
CA ILE A 90 -11.26 5.34 -14.27
C ILE A 90 -11.51 6.60 -15.10
N GLU A 91 -12.78 7.01 -15.17
CA GLU A 91 -13.21 8.21 -15.91
C GLU A 91 -13.13 9.49 -15.06
N ASP A 92 -13.47 9.40 -13.77
CA ASP A 92 -13.40 10.56 -12.86
C ASP A 92 -11.95 10.99 -12.66
N PRO A 93 -11.58 12.24 -13.00
CA PRO A 93 -10.19 12.68 -13.02
C PRO A 93 -9.56 12.69 -11.62
N LEU A 94 -10.32 13.06 -10.57
CA LEU A 94 -9.80 13.10 -9.20
C LEU A 94 -9.55 11.69 -8.66
N LEU A 95 -10.48 10.77 -8.87
CA LEU A 95 -10.32 9.38 -8.47
C LEU A 95 -9.17 8.71 -9.24
N LYS A 96 -9.06 9.00 -10.53
CA LYS A 96 -7.95 8.51 -11.36
C LYS A 96 -6.60 9.01 -10.85
N GLU A 97 -6.49 10.30 -10.54
CA GLU A 97 -5.26 10.90 -10.01
C GLU A 97 -4.86 10.22 -8.69
N ALA A 98 -5.81 10.02 -7.77
CA ALA A 98 -5.56 9.33 -6.51
C ALA A 98 -5.09 7.87 -6.75
N MET A 99 -5.76 7.14 -7.65
CA MET A 99 -5.40 5.76 -7.97
C MET A 99 -4.01 5.66 -8.64
N VAL A 100 -3.65 6.61 -9.49
CA VAL A 100 -2.31 6.69 -10.09
C VAL A 100 -1.25 7.00 -9.04
N MET A 101 -1.57 7.83 -8.06
CA MET A 101 -0.67 8.10 -6.94
C MET A 101 -0.41 6.83 -6.14
N ASP A 102 -1.45 6.09 -5.76
CA ASP A 102 -1.39 4.80 -5.08
C ASP A 102 -0.44 3.84 -5.82
N GLY A 103 -0.69 3.57 -7.10
CA GLY A 103 0.16 2.70 -7.90
C GLY A 103 1.62 3.18 -8.04
N ASN A 104 1.88 4.48 -7.99
CA ASN A 104 3.24 5.02 -7.98
C ASN A 104 3.91 4.89 -6.60
N GLU A 105 3.15 4.95 -5.52
CA GLU A 105 3.65 4.69 -4.17
C GLU A 105 4.05 3.22 -4.04
N GLU A 106 3.27 2.25 -4.58
CA GLU A 106 3.63 0.84 -4.68
C GLU A 106 4.95 0.63 -5.46
N ALA A 107 5.09 1.29 -6.62
CA ALA A 107 6.35 1.24 -7.37
C ALA A 107 7.52 1.79 -6.56
N ARG A 108 7.30 2.79 -5.72
CA ARG A 108 8.29 3.39 -4.83
C ARG A 108 8.67 2.45 -3.69
N HIS A 109 7.70 1.72 -3.10
CA HIS A 109 7.95 0.68 -2.10
C HIS A 109 8.87 -0.41 -2.66
N LYS A 110 8.62 -0.85 -3.90
CA LYS A 110 9.52 -1.77 -4.59
C LYS A 110 10.95 -1.25 -4.65
N VAL A 111 11.13 0.03 -4.99
CA VAL A 111 12.48 0.65 -5.02
C VAL A 111 13.11 0.70 -3.63
N VAL A 112 12.33 1.00 -2.58
CA VAL A 112 12.82 0.98 -1.19
C VAL A 112 13.33 -0.41 -0.81
N LEU A 113 12.52 -1.45 -1.06
CA LEU A 113 12.90 -2.84 -0.76
C LEU A 113 14.09 -3.30 -1.59
N SER A 114 14.14 -2.96 -2.89
CA SER A 114 15.29 -3.26 -3.75
C SER A 114 16.58 -2.62 -3.25
N ASN A 115 16.52 -1.35 -2.82
CA ASN A 115 17.67 -0.67 -2.23
C ASN A 115 18.11 -1.31 -0.90
N LEU A 116 17.18 -1.79 -0.09
CA LEU A 116 17.49 -2.49 1.16
C LEU A 116 18.26 -3.80 0.86
N VAL A 117 17.72 -4.64 -0.01
CA VAL A 117 18.34 -5.95 -0.31
C VAL A 117 19.71 -5.76 -0.94
N GLU A 118 19.89 -4.74 -1.79
CA GLU A 118 21.19 -4.37 -2.34
C GLU A 118 22.16 -3.90 -1.23
N ALA A 119 21.72 -3.00 -0.36
CA ALA A 119 22.54 -2.44 0.72
C ALA A 119 23.09 -3.49 1.69
N TYR A 120 22.31 -4.56 1.93
CA TYR A 120 22.73 -5.64 2.84
C TYR A 120 23.20 -6.90 2.13
N GLY A 121 23.34 -6.87 0.81
CA GLY A 121 23.90 -7.97 0.02
C GLY A 121 22.99 -9.20 -0.06
N VAL A 122 21.67 -9.01 0.06
CA VAL A 122 20.70 -10.09 -0.17
C VAL A 122 20.58 -10.35 -1.67
N VAL A 123 20.79 -11.58 -2.07
CA VAL A 123 20.65 -12.01 -3.47
C VAL A 123 19.24 -12.51 -3.68
N LEU A 124 18.53 -11.87 -4.61
CA LEU A 124 17.18 -12.26 -4.99
C LEU A 124 17.22 -13.18 -6.23
N GLU A 125 16.21 -14.03 -6.35
CA GLU A 125 15.95 -14.75 -7.59
C GLU A 125 15.53 -13.78 -8.71
N PRO A 126 15.78 -14.12 -9.99
CA PRO A 126 15.31 -13.31 -11.10
C PRO A 126 13.80 -13.06 -11.05
N GLU A 127 13.39 -11.82 -11.16
CA GLU A 127 11.98 -11.47 -11.16
C GLU A 127 11.26 -12.07 -12.37
N PRO A 128 10.08 -12.67 -12.17
CA PRO A 128 9.24 -13.09 -13.28
C PRO A 128 8.64 -11.88 -13.99
N GLU A 129 8.29 -12.03 -15.24
CA GLU A 129 7.49 -11.03 -15.96
C GLU A 129 6.11 -10.87 -15.29
N TYR A 130 5.75 -9.65 -14.95
CA TYR A 130 4.44 -9.37 -14.37
C TYR A 130 3.40 -9.22 -15.46
N THR A 131 2.27 -9.91 -15.28
CA THR A 131 1.12 -9.83 -16.19
C THR A 131 -0.09 -9.24 -15.48
N GLY A 132 -0.74 -8.29 -16.12
CA GLY A 132 -2.00 -7.72 -15.66
C GLY A 132 -3.17 -8.70 -15.80
N PHE A 133 -4.28 -8.39 -15.15
CA PHE A 133 -5.53 -9.13 -15.29
C PHE A 133 -6.38 -8.52 -16.41
N LYS A 134 -7.06 -9.37 -17.19
CA LYS A 134 -8.07 -8.90 -18.17
C LYS A 134 -9.19 -8.10 -17.47
N ASP A 135 -9.62 -8.58 -16.30
CA ASP A 135 -10.51 -7.84 -15.41
C ASP A 135 -9.64 -7.03 -14.44
N THR A 136 -9.37 -5.77 -14.81
CA THR A 136 -8.52 -4.87 -14.03
C THR A 136 -9.11 -4.54 -12.65
N GLU A 137 -10.47 -4.48 -12.53
CA GLU A 137 -11.14 -4.32 -11.25
C GLU A 137 -10.90 -5.53 -10.33
N TRP A 138 -10.85 -6.74 -10.89
CA TRP A 138 -10.44 -7.95 -10.14
C TRP A 138 -9.01 -7.82 -9.63
N GLY A 139 -8.09 -7.37 -10.48
CA GLY A 139 -6.69 -7.14 -10.11
C GLY A 139 -6.58 -6.15 -8.96
N TRP A 140 -7.27 -5.00 -9.05
CA TRP A 140 -7.33 -4.00 -7.99
C TRP A 140 -7.95 -4.53 -6.69
N MET A 141 -9.08 -5.26 -6.77
CA MET A 141 -9.70 -5.85 -5.58
C MET A 141 -8.79 -6.89 -4.92
N ARG A 142 -8.07 -7.70 -5.72
CA ARG A 142 -7.12 -8.68 -5.18
C ARG A 142 -5.98 -7.99 -4.43
N THR A 143 -5.40 -6.93 -5.01
CA THR A 143 -4.35 -6.14 -4.37
C THR A 143 -4.86 -5.50 -3.08
N GLY A 144 -5.91 -4.71 -3.12
CA GLY A 144 -6.36 -3.97 -1.94
C GLY A 144 -6.89 -4.87 -0.79
N TYR A 145 -7.51 -6.02 -1.09
CA TYR A 145 -7.87 -6.98 -0.03
C TYR A 145 -6.64 -7.71 0.52
N SER A 146 -5.64 -8.02 -0.32
CA SER A 146 -4.36 -8.56 0.15
C SER A 146 -3.67 -7.59 1.10
N GLU A 147 -3.54 -6.32 0.71
CA GLU A 147 -2.97 -5.26 1.55
C GLU A 147 -3.68 -5.12 2.90
N CYS A 148 -5.01 -5.19 2.93
CA CYS A 148 -5.75 -5.17 4.20
C CYS A 148 -5.34 -6.29 5.17
N ILE A 149 -4.88 -7.45 4.64
CA ILE A 149 -4.40 -8.57 5.45
C ILE A 149 -2.91 -8.41 5.74
N ASP A 150 -2.12 -8.23 4.69
CA ASP A 150 -0.66 -8.27 4.74
C ASP A 150 -0.11 -7.08 5.52
N SER A 151 -0.66 -5.88 5.29
CA SER A 151 -0.26 -4.69 6.03
C SER A 151 -0.68 -4.76 7.51
N PHE A 152 -1.79 -5.43 7.84
CA PHE A 152 -2.14 -5.66 9.25
C PHE A 152 -1.07 -6.49 9.95
N PHE A 153 -0.58 -7.55 9.30
CA PHE A 153 0.55 -8.34 9.81
C PHE A 153 1.83 -7.51 9.82
N ALA A 154 2.10 -6.74 8.76
CA ALA A 154 3.27 -5.87 8.67
C ALA A 154 3.31 -4.84 9.80
N PHE A 155 2.19 -4.19 10.13
CA PHE A 155 2.09 -3.26 11.26
C PHE A 155 2.37 -3.95 12.61
N GLY A 156 1.81 -5.15 12.81
CA GLY A 156 2.07 -5.95 13.99
C GLY A 156 3.55 -6.34 14.12
N LEU A 157 4.15 -6.81 13.04
CA LEU A 157 5.58 -7.18 13.01
C LEU A 157 6.48 -5.95 13.18
N PHE A 158 6.13 -4.82 12.58
CA PHE A 158 6.85 -3.56 12.74
C PHE A 158 6.85 -3.12 14.21
N GLU A 159 5.70 -3.15 14.87
CA GLU A 159 5.58 -2.80 16.28
C GLU A 159 6.31 -3.80 17.19
N VAL A 160 6.27 -5.10 16.87
CA VAL A 160 7.05 -6.12 17.58
C VAL A 160 8.55 -5.87 17.38
N ALA A 161 9.01 -5.60 16.15
CA ALA A 161 10.41 -5.27 15.87
C ALA A 161 10.87 -4.04 16.65
N ARG A 162 10.04 -3.00 16.69
CA ARG A 162 10.30 -1.75 17.42
C ARG A 162 10.42 -1.96 18.93
N ARG A 163 9.57 -2.84 19.53
CA ARG A 163 9.55 -3.08 21.00
C ARG A 163 10.53 -4.11 21.46
N SER A 164 10.81 -5.13 20.65
CA SER A 164 11.63 -6.27 21.08
C SER A 164 13.13 -6.00 21.03
N GLY A 165 13.57 -4.97 20.31
CA GLY A 165 14.99 -4.76 20.01
C GLY A 165 15.58 -5.86 19.11
N PHE A 166 14.75 -6.65 18.42
CA PHE A 166 15.21 -7.70 17.51
C PHE A 166 16.02 -7.14 16.34
N PHE A 167 15.63 -5.94 15.89
CA PHE A 167 16.41 -5.14 14.96
C PHE A 167 16.80 -3.80 15.61
N PRO A 168 17.92 -3.18 15.18
CA PRO A 168 18.28 -1.85 15.63
C PRO A 168 17.18 -0.83 15.35
N PRO A 169 16.90 0.10 16.28
CA PRO A 169 15.88 1.13 16.09
C PRO A 169 16.01 1.90 14.78
N ASP A 170 17.24 2.29 14.41
CA ASP A 170 17.52 3.04 13.19
C ASP A 170 17.05 2.30 11.93
N LEU A 171 17.19 0.95 11.90
CA LEU A 171 16.68 0.14 10.79
C LEU A 171 15.16 0.14 10.76
N VAL A 172 14.51 -0.02 11.91
CA VAL A 172 13.04 -0.02 12.02
C VAL A 172 12.47 1.33 11.58
N GLU A 173 13.06 2.43 12.06
CA GLU A 173 12.62 3.79 11.72
C GLU A 173 12.76 4.12 10.22
N THR A 174 13.67 3.45 9.52
CA THR A 174 13.84 3.65 8.07
C THR A 174 12.59 3.22 7.27
N PHE A 175 11.80 2.28 7.78
CA PHE A 175 10.55 1.83 7.17
C PHE A 175 9.32 2.67 7.52
N GLU A 176 9.41 3.59 8.46
CA GLU A 176 8.26 4.41 8.89
C GLU A 176 7.51 5.07 7.74
N PRO A 177 8.18 5.65 6.70
CA PRO A 177 7.47 6.22 5.56
C PRO A 177 6.62 5.22 4.79
N VAL A 178 7.11 3.99 4.61
CA VAL A 178 6.38 2.91 3.92
C VAL A 178 5.15 2.52 4.75
N ILE A 179 5.31 2.29 6.04
CA ILE A 179 4.22 1.94 6.96
C ILE A 179 3.12 3.01 6.98
N GLN A 180 3.49 4.29 6.91
CA GLN A 180 2.53 5.39 6.81
C GLN A 180 1.75 5.34 5.49
N GLU A 181 2.39 5.04 4.37
CA GLU A 181 1.75 4.93 3.07
C GLU A 181 0.80 3.74 3.01
N GLU A 182 1.23 2.58 3.47
CA GLU A 182 0.37 1.39 3.58
C GLU A 182 -0.92 1.66 4.35
N SER A 183 -0.83 2.40 5.46
CA SER A 183 -2.02 2.80 6.23
C SER A 183 -3.01 3.62 5.40
N ARG A 184 -2.51 4.46 4.50
CA ARG A 184 -3.31 5.31 3.61
C ARG A 184 -3.93 4.50 2.47
N HIS A 185 -3.17 3.55 1.90
CA HIS A 185 -3.65 2.63 0.87
C HIS A 185 -4.83 1.81 1.39
N ILE A 186 -4.72 1.22 2.57
CA ILE A 186 -5.82 0.49 3.21
C ILE A 186 -7.06 1.37 3.38
N LEU A 187 -6.90 2.59 3.89
CA LEU A 187 -8.01 3.53 4.07
C LEU A 187 -8.64 3.91 2.74
N PHE A 188 -7.83 4.17 1.72
CA PHE A 188 -8.28 4.49 0.38
C PHE A 188 -9.07 3.33 -0.22
N PHE A 189 -8.50 2.13 -0.21
CA PHE A 189 -9.15 0.93 -0.74
C PHE A 189 -10.47 0.60 -0.01
N ALA A 190 -10.49 0.63 1.32
CA ALA A 190 -11.69 0.34 2.10
C ALA A 190 -12.84 1.30 1.77
N ASN A 191 -12.54 2.59 1.63
CA ASN A 191 -13.51 3.61 1.23
C ASN A 191 -13.94 3.43 -0.23
N TRP A 192 -13.01 3.14 -1.15
CA TRP A 192 -13.32 2.82 -2.54
C TRP A 192 -14.27 1.62 -2.62
N ALA A 193 -13.98 0.53 -1.92
CA ALA A 193 -14.81 -0.67 -1.93
C ALA A 193 -16.24 -0.40 -1.43
N ALA A 194 -16.35 0.38 -0.34
CA ALA A 194 -17.64 0.81 0.21
C ALA A 194 -18.41 1.72 -0.77
N TRP A 195 -17.70 2.67 -1.40
CA TRP A 195 -18.26 3.57 -2.41
C TRP A 195 -18.68 2.78 -3.65
N LYS A 196 -17.81 1.97 -4.23
CA LYS A 196 -18.04 1.18 -5.44
C LYS A 196 -19.24 0.26 -5.29
N ARG A 197 -19.38 -0.43 -4.14
CA ARG A 197 -20.53 -1.26 -3.81
C ARG A 197 -21.84 -0.48 -3.85
N ARG A 198 -21.85 0.78 -3.40
CA ARG A 198 -23.04 1.64 -3.41
C ARG A 198 -23.38 2.16 -4.81
N GLN A 199 -22.37 2.32 -5.68
CA GLN A 199 -22.60 2.71 -7.08
C GLN A 199 -23.25 1.59 -7.90
N GLN A 200 -23.15 0.34 -7.46
CA GLN A 200 -23.76 -0.75 -8.22
C GLN A 200 -25.28 -0.63 -8.21
N PRO A 201 -25.93 -0.69 -9.39
CA PRO A 201 -27.37 -0.81 -9.48
C PRO A 201 -27.81 -2.11 -8.76
N TRP A 202 -29.04 -2.14 -8.25
CA TRP A 202 -29.49 -3.21 -7.37
C TRP A 202 -29.30 -4.63 -7.94
N TRP A 203 -29.46 -4.83 -9.26
CA TRP A 203 -29.26 -6.12 -9.94
C TRP A 203 -27.80 -6.55 -10.08
N ARG A 204 -26.85 -5.60 -10.02
CA ARG A 204 -25.40 -5.88 -10.04
C ARG A 204 -24.79 -6.11 -8.66
N LYS A 205 -25.48 -5.73 -7.60
CA LYS A 205 -24.98 -5.92 -6.23
C LYS A 205 -24.65 -7.38 -5.90
N PRO A 206 -25.50 -8.39 -6.25
CA PRO A 206 -25.15 -9.79 -6.03
C PRO A 206 -23.88 -10.21 -6.76
N TYR A 207 -23.70 -9.76 -8.00
CA TYR A 207 -22.48 -10.03 -8.76
C TYR A 207 -21.23 -9.41 -8.09
N PHE A 208 -21.30 -8.16 -7.66
CA PHE A 208 -20.20 -7.51 -6.96
C PHE A 208 -19.85 -8.23 -5.65
N LEU A 209 -20.84 -8.68 -4.90
CA LEU A 209 -20.62 -9.46 -3.67
C LEU A 209 -20.02 -10.84 -3.97
N ALA A 210 -20.48 -11.51 -5.00
CA ALA A 210 -19.89 -12.78 -5.45
C ALA A 210 -18.44 -12.61 -5.91
N LYS A 211 -18.15 -11.53 -6.65
CA LYS A 211 -16.79 -11.17 -7.06
C LYS A 211 -15.90 -10.92 -5.82
N THR A 212 -16.38 -10.16 -4.85
CA THR A 212 -15.69 -9.95 -3.58
C THR A 212 -15.39 -11.26 -2.86
N ALA A 213 -16.40 -12.13 -2.72
CA ALA A 213 -16.23 -13.43 -2.08
C ALA A 213 -15.23 -14.33 -2.83
N ALA A 214 -15.23 -14.28 -4.16
CA ALA A 214 -14.27 -15.02 -4.98
C ALA A 214 -12.83 -14.51 -4.80
N VAL A 215 -12.64 -13.19 -4.69
CA VAL A 215 -11.32 -12.61 -4.35
C VAL A 215 -10.84 -13.13 -2.99
N TRP A 216 -11.70 -13.08 -1.98
CA TRP A 216 -11.35 -13.60 -0.65
C TRP A 216 -11.05 -15.10 -0.67
N ALA A 217 -11.82 -15.90 -1.42
CA ALA A 217 -11.55 -17.33 -1.55
C ALA A 217 -10.16 -17.60 -2.17
N VAL A 218 -9.76 -16.82 -3.18
CA VAL A 218 -8.41 -16.92 -3.76
C VAL A 218 -7.34 -16.52 -2.75
N LEU A 219 -7.52 -15.41 -2.02
CA LEU A 219 -6.52 -14.94 -1.05
C LEU A 219 -6.34 -15.89 0.15
N VAL A 220 -7.36 -16.64 0.51
CA VAL A 220 -7.28 -17.65 1.60
C VAL A 220 -6.65 -18.96 1.12
N TRP A 221 -6.73 -19.23 -0.19
CA TRP A 221 -6.23 -20.49 -0.77
C TRP A 221 -4.76 -20.37 -1.25
N ASP A 222 -4.33 -19.19 -1.68
CA ASP A 222 -2.95 -18.89 -2.09
C ASP A 222 -2.01 -18.80 -0.86
#